data_dad1b6989fed163f856213e5d6e72962
#
_entry.id   dad1b6989fed163f856213e5d6e72962
#
_cell.length_a   1.000
_cell.length_b   1.000
_cell.length_c   1.000
_cell.angle_alpha   90.00
_cell.angle_beta   90.00
_cell.angle_gamma   90.00
#
_symmetry.space_group_name_H-M   'P 1'
#
loop_
_entity.id
_entity.type
_entity.pdbx_description
1 polymer ?
#
loop_
_entity_poly.entity_id
_entity_poly.type
_entity_poly.pdbx_seq_one_letter_code
_entity_poly.pdbx_strand_id
1 'polypeptide(L)'
;MAERVLFAPLCQLQLPSHCGPCSLSACLFVLGTTATQEQLARAAGRPMRVFAHGIDEEGLRRAASAYGVESEFLLVEERRQGRGFATRLRRHLTAGNPAIMLVGDFEHWVAVIGYLKRRHRFIIVDPKDQSSVFRLWSEQTLIRKGWNIAWAAGAGEPDQFFAILLARADGGVPRWQVSEAWLRMCERGSDDTAEGMANDLAEMARLASPGNRGITNGPYLAEIIEEYRELILDSIIHWAQGNGARDRADLRTFFRDYETVASATGIRVAKGCDRPYLVAQLTALLCSYWWGARF
;
A
#
# COMPACT_ATOMS: atom_id res chain seq x y z
N MET A 1 12.45 7.92 17.37
CA MET A 1 11.15 7.71 16.70
C MET A 1 11.31 6.57 15.70
N ALA A 2 10.35 5.64 15.64
CA ALA A 2 10.34 4.60 14.61
C ALA A 2 10.20 5.25 13.21
N GLU A 3 10.88 4.68 12.23
CA GLU A 3 10.76 5.12 10.84
C GLU A 3 9.34 4.88 10.35
N ARG A 4 8.74 5.89 9.71
CA ARG A 4 7.42 5.80 9.07
C ARG A 4 7.62 5.66 7.57
N VAL A 5 6.91 4.73 6.96
CA VAL A 5 7.03 4.43 5.53
C VAL A 5 5.65 4.42 4.88
N LEU A 6 5.59 4.76 3.60
CA LEU A 6 4.36 4.67 2.83
C LEU A 6 3.86 3.23 2.79
N PHE A 7 2.55 3.07 2.84
CA PHE A 7 1.89 1.78 2.88
C PHE A 7 0.62 1.79 2.02
N ALA A 8 0.46 0.77 1.19
CA ALA A 8 -0.78 0.48 0.48
C ALA A 8 -1.39 -0.79 1.09
N PRO A 9 -2.43 -0.66 1.94
CA PRO A 9 -3.02 -1.80 2.65
C PRO A 9 -3.80 -2.75 1.74
N LEU A 10 -4.11 -2.33 0.52
CA LEU A 10 -4.86 -3.10 -0.44
C LEU A 10 -4.00 -3.34 -1.68
N CYS A 11 -3.63 -4.59 -1.92
CA CYS A 11 -3.11 -5.02 -3.20
C CYS A 11 -4.29 -5.55 -4.03
N GLN A 12 -4.67 -4.84 -5.09
CA GLN A 12 -5.64 -5.37 -6.03
C GLN A 12 -4.99 -6.42 -6.91
N LEU A 13 -5.60 -7.60 -6.99
CA LEU A 13 -5.24 -8.55 -8.04
C LEU A 13 -5.57 -7.95 -9.40
N GLN A 14 -4.59 -8.00 -10.30
CA GLN A 14 -4.78 -7.45 -11.62
C GLN A 14 -5.80 -8.25 -12.44
N LEU A 15 -6.69 -7.57 -13.13
CA LEU A 15 -7.41 -8.11 -14.27
C LEU A 15 -6.43 -8.41 -15.42
N PRO A 16 -6.81 -9.18 -16.44
CA PRO A 16 -5.95 -9.40 -17.60
C PRO A 16 -5.37 -8.08 -18.12
N SER A 17 -4.04 -8.03 -18.27
CA SER A 17 -3.27 -6.87 -18.76
C SER A 17 -3.36 -5.58 -17.93
N HIS A 18 -3.90 -5.64 -16.69
CA HIS A 18 -4.08 -4.47 -15.82
C HIS A 18 -2.93 -4.23 -14.82
N CYS A 19 -1.74 -4.76 -15.04
CA CYS A 19 -0.60 -4.51 -14.16
C CYS A 19 -0.32 -3.01 -13.96
N GLY A 20 -0.36 -2.20 -15.03
CA GLY A 20 -0.17 -0.75 -14.95
C GLY A 20 -1.26 -0.04 -14.15
N PRO A 21 -2.55 -0.21 -14.44
CA PRO A 21 -3.62 0.35 -13.64
C PRO A 21 -3.57 -0.07 -12.16
N CYS A 22 -3.29 -1.34 -11.85
CA CYS A 22 -3.14 -1.80 -10.46
C CYS A 22 -1.95 -1.14 -9.76
N SER A 23 -0.79 -1.05 -10.42
CA SER A 23 0.39 -0.37 -9.88
C SER A 23 0.12 1.11 -9.64
N LEU A 24 -0.58 1.79 -10.55
CA LEU A 24 -1.01 3.18 -10.36
C LEU A 24 -2.00 3.30 -9.21
N SER A 25 -2.96 2.37 -9.06
CA SER A 25 -3.90 2.35 -7.94
C SER A 25 -3.17 2.29 -6.59
N ALA A 26 -2.16 1.42 -6.44
CA ALA A 26 -1.34 1.34 -5.24
C ALA A 26 -0.58 2.66 -4.97
N CYS A 27 -0.03 3.29 -5.99
CA CYS A 27 0.65 4.59 -5.87
C CYS A 27 -0.33 5.71 -5.48
N LEU A 28 -1.50 5.78 -6.10
CA LEU A 28 -2.53 6.77 -5.76
C LEU A 28 -2.99 6.60 -4.32
N PHE A 29 -3.13 5.36 -3.88
CA PHE A 29 -3.56 5.07 -2.52
C PHE A 29 -2.59 5.68 -1.48
N VAL A 30 -1.28 5.47 -1.63
CA VAL A 30 -0.29 6.06 -0.71
C VAL A 30 -0.22 7.58 -0.81
N LEU A 31 -0.66 8.17 -1.92
CA LEU A 31 -0.83 9.60 -2.10
C LEU A 31 -2.16 10.14 -1.53
N GLY A 32 -3.01 9.26 -0.98
CA GLY A 32 -4.27 9.63 -0.35
C GLY A 32 -5.45 9.74 -1.31
N THR A 33 -5.36 9.14 -2.48
CA THR A 33 -6.41 9.08 -3.49
C THR A 33 -6.73 7.62 -3.82
N THR A 34 -8.01 7.27 -3.91
CA THR A 34 -8.44 5.91 -4.26
C THR A 34 -8.99 5.85 -5.67
N ALA A 35 -8.57 4.86 -6.43
CA ALA A 35 -9.14 4.56 -7.75
C ALA A 35 -9.01 3.07 -8.04
N THR A 36 -10.04 2.47 -8.64
CA THR A 36 -9.95 1.07 -9.08
C THR A 36 -9.20 0.97 -10.41
N GLN A 37 -8.69 -0.24 -10.70
CA GLN A 37 -7.99 -0.48 -11.96
C GLN A 37 -8.87 -0.19 -13.19
N GLU A 38 -10.19 -0.43 -13.11
CA GLU A 38 -11.13 -0.15 -14.19
C GLU A 38 -11.35 1.36 -14.36
N GLN A 39 -11.42 2.12 -13.27
CA GLN A 39 -11.50 3.57 -13.31
C GLN A 39 -10.24 4.17 -13.97
N LEU A 40 -9.07 3.64 -13.63
CA LEU A 40 -7.79 4.08 -14.21
C LEU A 40 -7.66 3.70 -15.68
N ALA A 41 -8.10 2.50 -16.07
CA ALA A 41 -8.16 2.10 -17.47
C ALA A 41 -9.08 3.02 -18.30
N ARG A 42 -10.22 3.46 -17.74
CA ARG A 42 -11.10 4.46 -18.38
C ARG A 42 -10.45 5.84 -18.45
N ALA A 43 -9.80 6.28 -17.37
CA ALA A 43 -9.10 7.57 -17.34
C ALA A 43 -7.95 7.63 -18.36
N ALA A 44 -7.31 6.50 -18.65
CA ALA A 44 -6.34 6.37 -19.75
C ALA A 44 -6.95 6.55 -21.15
N GLY A 45 -8.29 6.55 -21.26
CA GLY A 45 -9.03 6.82 -22.50
C GLY A 45 -9.27 5.61 -23.43
N ARG A 46 -8.76 4.43 -23.09
CA ARG A 46 -8.86 3.23 -23.95
C ARG A 46 -9.03 1.93 -23.14
N PRO A 47 -10.13 1.77 -22.37
CA PRO A 47 -10.26 0.64 -21.44
C PRO A 47 -10.23 -0.74 -22.11
N MET A 48 -10.81 -0.89 -23.30
CA MET A 48 -10.78 -2.14 -24.05
C MET A 48 -9.37 -2.48 -24.55
N ARG A 49 -8.57 -1.47 -24.95
CA ARG A 49 -7.18 -1.70 -25.32
C ARG A 49 -6.35 -2.11 -24.11
N VAL A 50 -6.59 -1.49 -22.95
CA VAL A 50 -5.92 -1.85 -21.71
C VAL A 50 -6.18 -3.33 -21.37
N PHE A 51 -7.42 -3.76 -21.48
CA PHE A 51 -7.78 -5.16 -21.23
C PHE A 51 -7.08 -6.14 -22.22
N ALA A 52 -6.96 -5.77 -23.48
CA ALA A 52 -6.40 -6.64 -24.51
C ALA A 52 -4.87 -6.62 -24.55
N HIS A 53 -4.23 -5.46 -24.34
CA HIS A 53 -2.82 -5.23 -24.64
C HIS A 53 -2.03 -4.52 -23.53
N GLY A 54 -2.67 -4.22 -22.40
CA GLY A 54 -2.05 -3.43 -21.33
C GLY A 54 -2.09 -1.92 -21.60
N ILE A 55 -1.35 -1.19 -20.79
CA ILE A 55 -1.30 0.28 -20.80
C ILE A 55 0.16 0.74 -21.00
N ASP A 56 0.35 1.70 -21.89
CA ASP A 56 1.61 2.38 -22.11
C ASP A 56 1.85 3.49 -21.05
N GLU A 57 3.04 4.03 -21.04
CA GLU A 57 3.47 5.09 -20.10
C GLU A 57 2.63 6.36 -20.25
N GLU A 58 2.22 6.71 -21.47
CA GLU A 58 1.36 7.87 -21.73
C GLU A 58 -0.06 7.66 -21.22
N GLY A 59 -0.57 6.44 -21.30
CA GLY A 59 -1.85 6.05 -20.71
C GLY A 59 -1.81 6.16 -19.19
N LEU A 60 -0.72 5.68 -18.55
CA LEU A 60 -0.52 5.82 -17.12
C LEU A 60 -0.41 7.28 -16.70
N ARG A 61 0.31 8.10 -17.45
CA ARG A 61 0.43 9.54 -17.22
C ARG A 61 -0.92 10.25 -17.28
N ARG A 62 -1.72 9.98 -18.33
CA ARG A 62 -3.09 10.53 -18.43
C ARG A 62 -3.97 10.09 -17.26
N ALA A 63 -3.91 8.82 -16.89
CA ALA A 63 -4.69 8.31 -15.78
C ALA A 63 -4.27 8.96 -14.44
N ALA A 64 -2.98 9.12 -14.17
CA ALA A 64 -2.46 9.81 -12.98
C ALA A 64 -2.92 11.28 -12.93
N SER A 65 -2.80 12.00 -14.05
CA SER A 65 -3.23 13.40 -14.16
C SER A 65 -4.71 13.61 -13.87
N ALA A 66 -5.57 12.66 -14.29
CA ALA A 66 -7.00 12.71 -14.00
C ALA A 66 -7.33 12.65 -12.49
N TYR A 67 -6.38 12.22 -11.68
CA TYR A 67 -6.48 12.17 -10.21
C TYR A 67 -5.60 13.20 -9.49
N GLY A 68 -5.14 14.23 -10.20
CA GLY A 68 -4.35 15.32 -9.61
C GLY A 68 -2.92 14.91 -9.24
N VAL A 69 -2.36 13.93 -9.94
CA VAL A 69 -1.00 13.45 -9.74
C VAL A 69 -0.15 13.81 -10.96
N GLU A 70 0.96 14.49 -10.71
CA GLU A 70 1.99 14.79 -11.69
C GLU A 70 2.91 13.58 -11.87
N SER A 71 3.48 13.45 -13.07
CA SER A 71 4.37 12.35 -13.41
C SER A 71 5.58 12.84 -14.18
N GLU A 72 6.75 12.31 -13.84
CA GLU A 72 8.03 12.50 -14.52
C GLU A 72 8.58 11.15 -14.96
N PHE A 73 9.07 11.06 -16.20
CA PHE A 73 9.72 9.84 -16.69
C PHE A 73 11.19 9.80 -16.25
N LEU A 74 11.55 8.71 -15.61
CA LEU A 74 12.93 8.37 -15.28
C LEU A 74 13.41 7.27 -16.20
N LEU A 75 14.16 7.66 -17.23
CA LEU A 75 14.73 6.79 -18.26
C LEU A 75 16.24 6.73 -18.13
N VAL A 76 16.82 5.53 -18.25
CA VAL A 76 18.28 5.30 -18.30
C VAL A 76 18.58 4.15 -19.26
N GLU A 77 19.24 4.42 -20.37
CA GLU A 77 19.53 3.46 -21.45
C GLU A 77 20.84 2.69 -21.27
N GLU A 78 21.62 3.03 -20.26
CA GLU A 78 22.90 2.38 -20.00
C GLU A 78 22.84 1.49 -18.75
N ARG A 79 23.00 0.18 -18.90
CA ARG A 79 22.99 -0.78 -17.79
C ARG A 79 23.97 -0.44 -16.67
N ARG A 80 25.15 0.11 -17.01
CA ARG A 80 26.16 0.54 -16.02
C ARG A 80 25.67 1.67 -15.10
N GLN A 81 24.69 2.45 -15.53
CA GLN A 81 24.09 3.52 -14.75
C GLN A 81 22.95 3.08 -13.83
N GLY A 82 22.69 1.77 -13.68
CA GLY A 82 21.63 1.22 -12.83
C GLY A 82 21.70 1.70 -11.37
N ARG A 83 22.91 1.93 -10.82
CA ARG A 83 23.05 2.55 -9.47
C ARG A 83 22.59 4.00 -9.46
N GLY A 84 22.81 4.74 -10.52
CA GLY A 84 22.31 6.11 -10.71
C GLY A 84 20.77 6.13 -10.75
N PHE A 85 20.18 5.22 -11.53
CA PHE A 85 18.74 5.01 -11.58
C PHE A 85 18.16 4.71 -10.17
N ALA A 86 18.70 3.71 -9.46
CA ALA A 86 18.27 3.35 -8.12
C ALA A 86 18.42 4.52 -7.12
N THR A 87 19.48 5.33 -7.26
CA THR A 87 19.69 6.51 -6.40
C THR A 87 18.66 7.61 -6.65
N ARG A 88 18.31 7.89 -7.91
CA ARG A 88 17.25 8.86 -8.25
C ARG A 88 15.90 8.38 -7.73
N LEU A 89 15.55 7.11 -7.95
CA LEU A 89 14.34 6.50 -7.44
C LEU A 89 14.28 6.57 -5.92
N ARG A 90 15.36 6.19 -5.21
CA ARG A 90 15.44 6.27 -3.75
C ARG A 90 15.23 7.69 -3.23
N ARG A 91 15.81 8.71 -3.88
CA ARG A 91 15.60 10.12 -3.50
C ARG A 91 14.13 10.50 -3.59
N HIS A 92 13.46 10.13 -4.66
CA HIS A 92 12.04 10.38 -4.88
C HIS A 92 11.17 9.70 -3.80
N LEU A 93 11.43 8.42 -3.51
CA LEU A 93 10.71 7.66 -2.48
C LEU A 93 10.94 8.21 -1.07
N THR A 94 12.15 8.69 -0.76
CA THR A 94 12.45 9.28 0.55
C THR A 94 11.83 10.65 0.76
N ALA A 95 11.43 11.33 -0.31
CA ALA A 95 10.60 12.53 -0.27
C ALA A 95 9.11 12.21 -0.04
N GLY A 96 8.74 10.93 0.03
CA GLY A 96 7.37 10.49 0.28
C GLY A 96 6.55 10.26 -0.99
N ASN A 97 7.18 10.21 -2.15
CA ASN A 97 6.53 10.06 -3.44
C ASN A 97 6.75 8.66 -4.01
N PRO A 98 5.69 7.94 -4.44
CA PRO A 98 5.80 6.63 -5.05
C PRO A 98 6.20 6.71 -6.52
N ALA A 99 6.51 5.54 -7.10
CA ALA A 99 6.80 5.41 -8.52
C ALA A 99 6.19 4.12 -9.08
N ILE A 100 5.96 4.08 -10.38
CA ILE A 100 5.66 2.86 -11.13
C ILE A 100 6.91 2.51 -11.92
N MET A 101 7.36 1.26 -11.88
CA MET A 101 8.56 0.79 -12.56
C MET A 101 8.22 -0.31 -13.55
N LEU A 102 8.79 -0.23 -14.74
CA LEU A 102 8.70 -1.27 -15.76
C LEU A 102 9.74 -2.36 -15.48
N VAL A 103 9.31 -3.61 -15.59
CA VAL A 103 10.14 -4.79 -15.33
C VAL A 103 9.79 -5.92 -16.31
N GLY A 104 10.62 -6.98 -16.32
CA GLY A 104 10.29 -8.17 -17.10
C GLY A 104 10.32 -7.95 -18.60
N ASP A 105 11.34 -7.24 -19.07
CA ASP A 105 11.54 -7.00 -20.51
C ASP A 105 10.33 -6.31 -21.18
N PHE A 106 9.89 -5.21 -20.59
CA PHE A 106 8.75 -4.37 -21.01
C PHE A 106 7.36 -4.98 -20.79
N GLU A 107 7.24 -6.12 -20.14
CA GLU A 107 5.96 -6.82 -20.05
C GLU A 107 5.15 -6.50 -18.79
N HIS A 108 5.77 -5.91 -17.76
CA HIS A 108 5.12 -5.82 -16.46
C HIS A 108 5.41 -4.52 -15.71
N TRP A 109 4.36 -3.95 -15.12
CA TRP A 109 4.43 -2.78 -14.26
C TRP A 109 4.30 -3.18 -12.78
N VAL A 110 5.18 -2.62 -11.94
CA VAL A 110 5.12 -2.76 -10.48
C VAL A 110 5.11 -1.40 -9.81
N ALA A 111 4.44 -1.27 -8.67
CA ALA A 111 4.51 -0.06 -7.86
C ALA A 111 5.71 -0.13 -6.91
N VAL A 112 6.47 0.97 -6.84
CA VAL A 112 7.54 1.18 -5.86
C VAL A 112 7.06 2.24 -4.90
N ILE A 113 6.58 1.83 -3.72
CA ILE A 113 5.86 2.72 -2.82
C ILE A 113 6.71 3.32 -1.71
N GLY A 114 7.93 2.81 -1.48
CA GLY A 114 8.76 3.33 -0.41
C GLY A 114 10.17 2.74 -0.37
N TYR A 115 10.97 3.27 0.57
CA TYR A 115 12.33 2.83 0.81
C TYR A 115 12.64 2.77 2.31
N LEU A 116 13.00 1.59 2.80
CA LEU A 116 13.42 1.36 4.18
C LEU A 116 14.89 1.73 4.34
N LYS A 117 15.18 2.89 4.93
CA LYS A 117 16.55 3.42 5.08
C LYS A 117 17.45 2.48 5.86
N ARG A 118 16.97 1.93 7.00
CA ARG A 118 17.76 1.04 7.88
C ARG A 118 18.09 -0.31 7.24
N ARG A 119 17.15 -0.85 6.45
CA ARG A 119 17.29 -2.15 5.80
C ARG A 119 17.87 -2.07 4.39
N HIS A 120 17.98 -0.88 3.82
CA HIS A 120 18.37 -0.65 2.43
C HIS A 120 17.51 -1.45 1.45
N ARG A 121 16.16 -1.33 1.59
CA ARG A 121 15.19 -2.08 0.77
C ARG A 121 14.15 -1.16 0.17
N PHE A 122 13.79 -1.43 -1.07
CA PHE A 122 12.65 -0.85 -1.77
C PHE A 122 11.40 -1.67 -1.45
N ILE A 123 10.28 -1.00 -1.22
CA ILE A 123 8.98 -1.63 -0.98
C ILE A 123 8.26 -1.69 -2.32
N ILE A 124 8.02 -2.90 -2.81
CA ILE A 124 7.42 -3.18 -4.11
C ILE A 124 6.04 -3.79 -3.91
N VAL A 125 5.03 -3.24 -4.56
CA VAL A 125 3.71 -3.87 -4.71
C VAL A 125 3.63 -4.41 -6.13
N ASP A 126 3.53 -5.72 -6.25
CA ASP A 126 3.44 -6.43 -7.51
C ASP A 126 2.03 -6.98 -7.70
N PRO A 127 1.22 -6.41 -8.62
CA PRO A 127 -0.18 -6.81 -8.78
C PRO A 127 -0.37 -8.21 -9.36
N LYS A 128 0.70 -8.85 -9.82
CA LYS A 128 0.71 -10.25 -10.27
C LYS A 128 1.01 -11.22 -9.13
N ASP A 129 1.61 -10.73 -8.06
CA ASP A 129 2.01 -11.55 -6.92
C ASP A 129 0.83 -11.76 -5.95
N GLN A 130 0.31 -12.97 -5.91
CA GLN A 130 -0.77 -13.37 -5.02
C GLN A 130 -0.28 -13.85 -3.64
N SER A 131 1.03 -13.94 -3.46
CA SER A 131 1.61 -14.53 -2.25
C SER A 131 2.05 -13.50 -1.21
N SER A 132 1.97 -12.20 -1.51
CA SER A 132 2.32 -11.16 -0.55
C SER A 132 1.78 -9.78 -0.94
N VAL A 133 1.39 -9.00 0.08
CA VAL A 133 0.94 -7.61 -0.08
C VAL A 133 2.04 -6.73 -0.67
N PHE A 134 3.30 -7.01 -0.34
CA PHE A 134 4.47 -6.33 -0.91
C PHE A 134 5.73 -7.20 -0.85
N ARG A 135 6.73 -6.84 -1.65
CA ARG A 135 8.07 -7.44 -1.64
C ARG A 135 9.12 -6.41 -1.24
N LEU A 136 10.17 -6.87 -0.57
CA LEU A 136 11.32 -6.04 -0.25
C LEU A 136 12.49 -6.36 -1.18
N TRP A 137 12.78 -5.44 -2.12
CA TRP A 137 13.90 -5.61 -3.04
C TRP A 137 15.16 -4.88 -2.55
N SER A 138 16.30 -5.55 -2.63
CA SER A 138 17.60 -4.89 -2.51
C SER A 138 17.85 -4.02 -3.74
N GLU A 139 18.81 -3.07 -3.65
CA GLU A 139 19.25 -2.29 -4.81
C GLU A 139 19.71 -3.19 -5.96
N GLN A 140 20.44 -4.26 -5.65
CA GLN A 140 20.89 -5.23 -6.66
C GLN A 140 19.71 -5.96 -7.33
N THR A 141 18.69 -6.33 -6.55
CA THR A 141 17.47 -6.96 -7.10
C THR A 141 16.69 -5.99 -7.97
N LEU A 142 16.55 -4.72 -7.54
CA LEU A 142 15.88 -3.67 -8.30
C LEU A 142 16.59 -3.42 -9.63
N ILE A 143 17.92 -3.29 -9.62
CA ILE A 143 18.72 -3.11 -10.85
C ILE A 143 18.57 -4.32 -11.78
N ARG A 144 18.65 -5.53 -11.24
CA ARG A 144 18.53 -6.75 -12.07
C ARG A 144 17.15 -6.88 -12.72
N LYS A 145 16.08 -6.64 -11.95
CA LYS A 145 14.69 -6.79 -12.43
C LYS A 145 14.20 -5.61 -13.25
N GLY A 146 14.73 -4.42 -13.01
CA GLY A 146 14.35 -3.20 -13.70
C GLY A 146 15.07 -2.96 -15.01
N TRP A 147 16.11 -3.75 -15.34
CA TRP A 147 16.74 -3.69 -16.65
C TRP A 147 15.90 -4.45 -17.66
N ASN A 148 15.36 -3.74 -18.64
CA ASN A 148 14.50 -4.30 -19.69
C ASN A 148 15.30 -4.45 -20.98
N ILE A 149 15.18 -5.60 -21.62
CA ILE A 149 15.91 -5.98 -22.84
C ILE A 149 14.93 -5.97 -24.02
N ALA A 150 15.08 -5.01 -24.90
CA ALA A 150 14.13 -4.71 -25.98
C ALA A 150 13.99 -5.81 -27.03
N TRP A 151 15.08 -6.49 -27.38
CA TRP A 151 15.03 -7.58 -28.36
C TRP A 151 14.19 -8.77 -27.88
N ALA A 152 14.16 -9.01 -26.57
CA ALA A 152 13.35 -10.08 -25.97
C ALA A 152 11.84 -9.81 -26.10
N ALA A 153 11.45 -8.54 -26.06
CA ALA A 153 10.06 -8.10 -26.19
C ALA A 153 9.62 -7.88 -27.66
N GLY A 154 10.53 -7.96 -28.63
CA GLY A 154 10.24 -7.57 -30.00
C GLY A 154 9.93 -6.08 -30.17
N ALA A 155 10.24 -5.26 -29.16
CA ALA A 155 10.06 -3.83 -29.17
C ALA A 155 11.20 -3.15 -29.95
N GLY A 156 10.88 -2.15 -30.74
CA GLY A 156 11.86 -1.32 -31.45
C GLY A 156 12.58 -0.30 -30.56
N GLU A 157 12.47 -0.43 -29.24
CA GLU A 157 13.03 0.47 -28.25
C GLU A 157 14.41 0.00 -27.75
N PRO A 158 15.28 0.89 -27.25
CA PRO A 158 16.55 0.47 -26.66
C PRO A 158 16.36 -0.24 -25.32
N ASP A 159 17.35 -1.07 -24.95
CA ASP A 159 17.44 -1.62 -23.60
C ASP A 159 17.49 -0.50 -22.57
N GLN A 160 16.69 -0.60 -21.48
CA GLN A 160 16.58 0.53 -20.57
C GLN A 160 16.05 0.16 -19.17
N PHE A 161 16.36 1.02 -18.21
CA PHE A 161 15.56 1.19 -16.99
C PHE A 161 14.48 2.23 -17.24
N PHE A 162 13.27 1.94 -16.84
CA PHE A 162 12.18 2.89 -16.96
C PHE A 162 11.30 2.93 -15.69
N ALA A 163 11.01 4.14 -15.21
CA ALA A 163 10.04 4.37 -14.15
C ALA A 163 9.27 5.67 -14.37
N ILE A 164 8.05 5.72 -13.86
CA ILE A 164 7.21 6.92 -13.78
C ILE A 164 7.23 7.38 -12.34
N LEU A 165 7.86 8.50 -12.08
CA LEU A 165 7.90 9.16 -10.78
C LEU A 165 6.60 9.93 -10.58
N LEU A 166 5.90 9.69 -9.48
CA LEU A 166 4.58 10.26 -9.21
C LEU A 166 4.64 11.20 -8.00
N ALA A 167 4.00 12.35 -8.11
CA ALA A 167 3.88 13.29 -7.00
C ALA A 167 2.51 13.98 -7.04
N ARG A 168 2.01 14.44 -5.89
CA ARG A 168 0.78 15.23 -5.87
C ARG A 168 1.04 16.60 -6.47
N ALA A 169 0.16 17.07 -7.36
CA ALA A 169 0.22 18.39 -7.96
C ALA A 169 0.10 19.53 -6.93
N ASP A 170 -0.59 19.28 -5.80
CA ASP A 170 -0.76 20.25 -4.72
C ASP A 170 0.36 20.21 -3.65
N GLY A 171 1.41 19.41 -3.85
CA GLY A 171 2.50 19.23 -2.90
C GLY A 171 2.09 18.60 -1.57
N GLY A 172 0.90 18.00 -1.49
CA GLY A 172 0.36 17.41 -0.27
C GLY A 172 1.21 16.26 0.28
N VAL A 173 1.24 16.14 1.60
CA VAL A 173 1.97 15.07 2.29
C VAL A 173 1.20 13.75 2.16
N PRO A 174 1.90 12.62 1.88
CA PRO A 174 1.28 11.31 1.87
C PRO A 174 0.59 11.00 3.21
N ARG A 175 -0.65 10.51 3.15
CA ARG A 175 -1.46 10.29 4.37
C ARG A 175 -1.16 8.96 5.04
N TRP A 176 -0.85 7.94 4.27
CA TRP A 176 -0.80 6.58 4.75
C TRP A 176 0.64 6.15 5.01
N GLN A 177 1.02 6.15 6.28
CA GLN A 177 2.34 5.74 6.72
C GLN A 177 2.25 4.81 7.92
N VAL A 178 2.96 3.70 7.85
CA VAL A 178 3.07 2.71 8.92
C VAL A 178 4.50 2.59 9.45
N SER A 179 4.68 1.93 10.58
CA SER A 179 6.01 1.64 11.13
C SER A 179 6.69 0.48 10.41
N GLU A 180 8.01 0.39 10.54
CA GLU A 180 8.77 -0.77 10.06
C GLU A 180 8.33 -2.08 10.77
N ALA A 181 7.87 -1.99 12.03
CA ALA A 181 7.37 -3.15 12.76
C ALA A 181 6.11 -3.73 12.10
N TRP A 182 5.19 -2.85 11.65
CA TRP A 182 4.01 -3.25 10.89
C TRP A 182 4.37 -3.96 9.59
N LEU A 183 5.31 -3.40 8.83
CA LEU A 183 5.76 -4.03 7.59
C LEU A 183 6.39 -5.41 7.82
N ARG A 184 7.17 -5.58 8.90
CA ARG A 184 7.71 -6.90 9.25
C ARG A 184 6.65 -7.91 9.59
N MET A 185 5.59 -7.50 10.26
CA MET A 185 4.43 -8.36 10.53
C MET A 185 3.77 -8.81 9.22
N CYS A 186 3.49 -7.88 8.30
CA CYS A 186 2.94 -8.19 6.99
C CYS A 186 3.88 -9.07 6.13
N GLU A 187 5.21 -8.92 6.26
CA GLU A 187 6.19 -9.74 5.54
C GLU A 187 6.23 -11.20 6.04
N ARG A 188 5.94 -11.41 7.33
CA ARG A 188 5.95 -12.74 7.97
C ARG A 188 4.62 -13.47 7.86
N GLY A 189 3.53 -12.75 7.78
CA GLY A 189 2.21 -13.31 7.52
C GLY A 189 2.21 -13.94 6.13
N SER A 190 1.85 -15.20 6.03
CA SER A 190 1.50 -15.79 4.75
C SER A 190 0.32 -15.02 4.21
N ASP A 191 0.44 -14.53 3.00
CA ASP A 191 -0.65 -14.05 2.16
C ASP A 191 -1.68 -13.18 2.89
N ASP A 192 -1.85 -11.93 2.64
CA ASP A 192 -3.02 -11.12 2.99
C ASP A 192 -3.12 -10.51 4.40
N THR A 193 -2.04 -10.38 5.19
CA THR A 193 -2.18 -9.83 6.55
C THR A 193 -2.86 -8.47 6.57
N ALA A 194 -2.56 -7.58 5.63
CA ALA A 194 -3.23 -6.27 5.57
C ALA A 194 -4.65 -6.38 5.02
N GLU A 195 -4.88 -7.24 4.03
CA GLU A 195 -6.21 -7.53 3.50
C GLU A 195 -7.04 -8.29 4.53
N GLY A 196 -6.46 -9.30 5.19
CA GLY A 196 -7.07 -10.01 6.30
C GLY A 196 -7.51 -9.07 7.42
N MET A 197 -6.63 -8.16 7.85
CA MET A 197 -6.99 -7.15 8.85
C MET A 197 -8.12 -6.22 8.37
N ALA A 198 -8.11 -5.80 7.12
CA ALA A 198 -9.18 -4.96 6.59
C ALA A 198 -10.52 -5.72 6.54
N ASN A 199 -10.49 -6.99 6.15
CA ASN A 199 -11.66 -7.86 6.15
C ASN A 199 -12.18 -8.12 7.57
N ASP A 200 -11.30 -8.37 8.53
CA ASP A 200 -11.68 -8.54 9.94
C ASP A 200 -12.31 -7.27 10.51
N LEU A 201 -11.75 -6.10 10.20
CA LEU A 201 -12.33 -4.82 10.60
C LEU A 201 -13.71 -4.60 9.99
N ALA A 202 -13.87 -4.91 8.70
CA ALA A 202 -15.14 -4.79 8.00
C ALA A 202 -16.20 -5.75 8.57
N GLU A 203 -15.81 -6.99 8.86
CA GLU A 203 -16.69 -7.98 9.43
C GLU A 203 -17.14 -7.61 10.86
N MET A 204 -16.23 -7.09 11.68
CA MET A 204 -16.58 -6.59 13.01
C MET A 204 -17.56 -5.42 12.94
N ALA A 205 -17.33 -4.48 12.03
CA ALA A 205 -18.25 -3.37 11.82
C ALA A 205 -19.64 -3.88 11.35
N ARG A 206 -19.66 -4.91 10.50
CA ARG A 206 -20.87 -5.56 10.03
C ARG A 206 -21.63 -6.26 11.17
N LEU A 207 -20.93 -7.05 11.99
CA LEU A 207 -21.51 -7.79 13.12
C LEU A 207 -22.07 -6.84 14.19
N ALA A 208 -21.40 -5.72 14.44
CA ALA A 208 -21.87 -4.71 15.39
C ALA A 208 -23.05 -3.89 14.85
N SER A 209 -23.45 -4.08 13.60
CA SER A 209 -24.49 -3.28 12.96
C SER A 209 -25.88 -3.89 13.11
N PRO A 210 -26.91 -3.10 13.44
CA PRO A 210 -28.27 -3.60 13.54
C PRO A 210 -28.74 -4.24 12.22
N GLY A 211 -29.19 -5.50 12.31
CA GLY A 211 -29.72 -6.24 11.15
C GLY A 211 -28.69 -6.67 10.12
N ASN A 212 -27.38 -6.65 10.44
CA ASN A 212 -26.29 -7.11 9.59
C ASN A 212 -26.34 -6.54 8.14
N ARG A 213 -26.84 -5.32 7.96
CA ARG A 213 -26.96 -4.70 6.66
C ARG A 213 -25.69 -3.94 6.29
N GLY A 214 -25.36 -3.91 4.98
CA GLY A 214 -24.26 -3.11 4.44
C GLY A 214 -24.30 -1.65 4.93
N ILE A 215 -23.15 -1.12 5.29
CA ILE A 215 -23.03 0.09 6.08
C ILE A 215 -22.68 1.27 5.19
N THR A 216 -23.52 2.29 5.14
CA THR A 216 -23.30 3.45 4.25
C THR A 216 -23.32 4.81 4.95
N ASN A 217 -23.85 4.94 6.18
CA ASN A 217 -24.19 6.25 6.74
C ASN A 217 -23.93 6.43 8.25
N GLY A 218 -23.04 5.64 8.85
CA GLY A 218 -22.59 5.81 10.22
C GLY A 218 -21.19 6.46 10.32
N PRO A 219 -20.63 6.57 11.53
CA PRO A 219 -19.29 7.07 11.76
C PRO A 219 -18.25 6.16 11.10
N TYR A 220 -17.06 6.69 10.84
CA TYR A 220 -15.93 5.85 10.42
C TYR A 220 -15.48 4.97 11.59
N LEU A 221 -15.10 3.74 11.28
CA LEU A 221 -14.55 2.83 12.28
C LEU A 221 -13.30 3.41 12.94
N ALA A 222 -12.46 4.12 12.18
CA ALA A 222 -11.29 4.81 12.69
C ALA A 222 -11.63 5.85 13.77
N GLU A 223 -12.76 6.56 13.65
CA GLU A 223 -13.22 7.52 14.66
C GLU A 223 -13.60 6.82 15.97
N ILE A 224 -14.23 5.64 15.88
CA ILE A 224 -14.57 4.83 17.07
C ILE A 224 -13.30 4.29 17.72
N ILE A 225 -12.35 3.80 16.93
CA ILE A 225 -11.05 3.32 17.45
C ILE A 225 -10.33 4.45 18.17
N GLU A 226 -10.32 5.66 17.62
CA GLU A 226 -9.71 6.83 18.24
C GLU A 226 -10.42 7.24 19.54
N GLU A 227 -11.76 7.26 19.55
CA GLU A 227 -12.60 7.57 20.73
C GLU A 227 -12.29 6.64 21.90
N TYR A 228 -12.10 5.33 21.64
CA TYR A 228 -11.87 4.30 22.66
C TYR A 228 -10.41 3.88 22.79
N ARG A 229 -9.48 4.62 22.21
CA ARG A 229 -8.05 4.29 22.14
C ARG A 229 -7.44 3.87 23.46
N GLU A 230 -7.56 4.68 24.50
CA GLU A 230 -6.90 4.40 25.78
C GLU A 230 -7.54 3.18 26.48
N LEU A 231 -8.86 3.01 26.39
CA LEU A 231 -9.54 1.83 26.91
C LEU A 231 -9.05 0.53 26.24
N ILE A 232 -8.94 0.55 24.92
CA ILE A 232 -8.44 -0.60 24.14
C ILE A 232 -6.97 -0.87 24.48
N LEU A 233 -6.13 0.16 24.53
CA LEU A 233 -4.71 0.02 24.87
C LEU A 233 -4.51 -0.55 26.29
N ASP A 234 -5.21 -0.03 27.27
CA ASP A 234 -5.11 -0.51 28.67
C ASP A 234 -5.62 -1.95 28.78
N SER A 235 -6.67 -2.31 28.07
CA SER A 235 -7.20 -3.68 28.03
C SER A 235 -6.19 -4.65 27.40
N ILE A 236 -5.55 -4.28 26.28
CA ILE A 236 -4.52 -5.11 25.64
C ILE A 236 -3.31 -5.27 26.57
N ILE A 237 -2.86 -4.21 27.23
CA ILE A 237 -1.75 -4.27 28.19
C ILE A 237 -2.10 -5.21 29.36
N HIS A 238 -3.31 -5.13 29.89
CA HIS A 238 -3.78 -5.99 30.95
C HIS A 238 -3.80 -7.47 30.54
N TRP A 239 -4.41 -7.79 29.43
CA TRP A 239 -4.58 -9.18 28.96
C TRP A 239 -3.29 -9.76 28.34
N ALA A 240 -2.48 -8.94 27.69
CA ALA A 240 -1.21 -9.36 27.12
C ALA A 240 -0.07 -9.45 28.14
N GLN A 241 -0.33 -9.19 29.43
CA GLN A 241 0.68 -9.19 30.51
C GLN A 241 1.91 -8.34 30.16
N GLY A 242 1.72 -7.26 29.42
CA GLY A 242 2.78 -6.35 29.00
C GLY A 242 3.27 -5.52 30.20
N ASN A 243 4.45 -5.83 30.72
CA ASN A 243 4.97 -5.33 31.99
C ASN A 243 6.02 -4.22 31.86
N GLY A 244 5.93 -3.30 30.90
CA GLY A 244 6.92 -2.23 30.83
C GLY A 244 6.57 -1.02 29.98
N ALA A 245 7.21 0.09 30.25
CA ALA A 245 7.07 1.32 29.46
C ALA A 245 7.44 1.11 27.98
N ARG A 246 8.39 0.21 27.69
CA ARG A 246 8.77 -0.16 26.33
C ARG A 246 7.65 -0.88 25.59
N ASP A 247 7.00 -1.86 26.25
CA ASP A 247 5.87 -2.59 25.69
C ASP A 247 4.70 -1.65 25.40
N ARG A 248 4.45 -0.68 26.27
CA ARG A 248 3.41 0.35 26.06
C ARG A 248 3.73 1.25 24.86
N ALA A 249 4.98 1.64 24.67
CA ALA A 249 5.41 2.46 23.54
C ALA A 249 5.32 1.71 22.20
N ASP A 250 5.71 0.44 22.20
CA ASP A 250 5.63 -0.44 21.03
C ASP A 250 4.17 -0.73 20.67
N LEU A 251 3.32 -0.99 21.67
CA LEU A 251 1.89 -1.18 21.48
C LEU A 251 1.21 0.09 20.92
N ARG A 252 1.54 1.28 21.44
CA ARG A 252 1.01 2.54 20.88
C ARG A 252 1.44 2.75 19.43
N THR A 253 2.64 2.33 19.06
CA THR A 253 3.10 2.39 17.68
C THR A 253 2.29 1.45 16.78
N PHE A 254 2.11 0.21 17.22
CA PHE A 254 1.28 -0.79 16.55
C PHE A 254 -0.17 -0.34 16.39
N PHE A 255 -0.75 0.21 17.45
CA PHE A 255 -2.12 0.71 17.44
C PHE A 255 -2.32 1.85 16.45
N ARG A 256 -1.36 2.78 16.35
CA ARG A 256 -1.37 3.84 15.35
C ARG A 256 -1.34 3.31 13.92
N ASP A 257 -0.58 2.24 13.69
CA ASP A 257 -0.56 1.57 12.38
C ASP A 257 -1.94 0.98 12.05
N TYR A 258 -2.59 0.38 13.03
CA TYR A 258 -3.94 -0.15 12.90
C TYR A 258 -4.97 0.94 12.60
N GLU A 259 -4.91 2.08 13.29
CA GLU A 259 -5.75 3.27 13.00
C GLU A 259 -5.52 3.76 11.56
N THR A 260 -4.26 3.75 11.12
CA THR A 260 -3.91 4.13 9.74
C THR A 260 -4.58 3.20 8.73
N VAL A 261 -4.56 1.88 8.95
CA VAL A 261 -5.22 0.90 8.09
C VAL A 261 -6.74 1.07 8.13
N ALA A 262 -7.34 1.21 9.31
CA ALA A 262 -8.78 1.45 9.45
C ALA A 262 -9.24 2.73 8.74
N SER A 263 -8.45 3.80 8.84
CA SER A 263 -8.72 5.06 8.12
C SER A 263 -8.58 4.90 6.61
N ALA A 264 -7.56 4.18 6.16
CA ALA A 264 -7.29 3.95 4.75
C ALA A 264 -8.38 3.11 4.07
N THR A 265 -8.94 2.13 4.77
CA THR A 265 -10.03 1.28 4.26
C THR A 265 -11.36 2.01 4.18
N GLY A 266 -11.52 3.14 4.88
CA GLY A 266 -12.75 3.95 4.86
C GLY A 266 -13.99 3.21 5.39
N ILE A 267 -13.80 2.19 6.23
CA ILE A 267 -14.89 1.37 6.78
C ILE A 267 -15.79 2.23 7.65
N ARG A 268 -17.09 2.11 7.45
CA ARG A 268 -18.12 2.77 8.25
C ARG A 268 -18.89 1.78 9.11
N VAL A 269 -19.30 2.23 10.26
CA VAL A 269 -20.15 1.48 11.19
C VAL A 269 -21.58 1.99 11.08
N ALA A 270 -22.56 1.10 11.19
CA ALA A 270 -23.96 1.52 11.11
C ALA A 270 -24.32 2.50 12.22
N LYS A 271 -25.18 3.46 11.89
CA LYS A 271 -25.81 4.33 12.88
C LYS A 271 -26.61 3.48 13.86
N GLY A 272 -26.28 3.55 15.15
CA GLY A 272 -26.91 2.73 16.20
C GLY A 272 -26.23 1.36 16.40
N CYS A 273 -24.97 1.18 15.98
CA CYS A 273 -24.18 0.01 16.32
C CYS A 273 -24.03 -0.13 17.85
N ASP A 274 -23.90 -1.36 18.30
CA ASP A 274 -23.50 -1.68 19.69
C ASP A 274 -22.02 -1.37 19.87
N ARG A 275 -21.71 -0.15 20.30
CA ARG A 275 -20.32 0.31 20.47
C ARG A 275 -19.54 -0.51 21.51
N PRO A 276 -20.08 -0.82 22.70
CA PRO A 276 -19.41 -1.69 23.65
C PRO A 276 -19.02 -3.05 23.07
N TYR A 277 -19.92 -3.66 22.33
CA TYR A 277 -19.66 -4.93 21.66
C TYR A 277 -18.55 -4.79 20.61
N LEU A 278 -18.61 -3.77 19.75
CA LEU A 278 -17.60 -3.50 18.76
C LEU A 278 -16.22 -3.27 19.39
N VAL A 279 -16.15 -2.45 20.44
CA VAL A 279 -14.89 -2.17 21.15
C VAL A 279 -14.32 -3.44 21.78
N ALA A 280 -15.15 -4.29 22.36
CA ALA A 280 -14.71 -5.59 22.90
C ALA A 280 -14.13 -6.50 21.81
N GLN A 281 -14.78 -6.58 20.65
CA GLN A 281 -14.29 -7.37 19.51
C GLN A 281 -12.98 -6.80 18.96
N LEU A 282 -12.88 -5.47 18.78
CA LEU A 282 -11.65 -4.81 18.36
C LEU A 282 -10.50 -5.06 19.35
N THR A 283 -10.77 -5.01 20.65
CA THR A 283 -9.77 -5.27 21.67
C THR A 283 -9.25 -6.72 21.58
N ALA A 284 -10.16 -7.70 21.44
CA ALA A 284 -9.78 -9.10 21.29
C ALA A 284 -8.93 -9.35 20.03
N LEU A 285 -9.33 -8.76 18.88
CA LEU A 285 -8.60 -8.85 17.62
C LEU A 285 -7.21 -8.24 17.73
N LEU A 286 -7.12 -7.03 18.27
CA LEU A 286 -5.84 -6.33 18.43
C LEU A 286 -4.91 -7.04 19.42
N CYS A 287 -5.47 -7.67 20.46
CA CYS A 287 -4.72 -8.53 21.35
C CYS A 287 -4.07 -9.69 20.57
N SER A 288 -4.83 -10.35 19.71
CA SER A 288 -4.35 -11.46 18.88
C SER A 288 -3.25 -11.01 17.92
N TYR A 289 -3.42 -9.88 17.24
CA TYR A 289 -2.43 -9.31 16.34
C TYR A 289 -1.16 -8.85 17.07
N TRP A 290 -1.31 -8.25 18.26
CA TRP A 290 -0.17 -7.86 19.08
C TRP A 290 0.69 -9.06 19.47
N TRP A 291 0.07 -10.17 19.85
CA TRP A 291 0.77 -11.42 20.12
C TRP A 291 1.50 -11.94 18.87
N GLY A 292 0.82 -11.99 17.74
CA GLY A 292 1.42 -12.41 16.46
C GLY A 292 2.57 -11.53 15.99
N ALA A 293 2.56 -10.24 16.31
CA ALA A 293 3.62 -9.31 15.93
C ALA A 293 4.91 -9.46 16.77
N ARG A 294 4.84 -10.11 17.94
CA ARG A 294 5.98 -10.31 18.86
C ARG A 294 6.85 -11.52 18.51
N PHE A 295 6.30 -12.47 17.80
CA PHE A 295 6.97 -13.73 17.43
C PHE A 295 7.25 -13.78 15.93
#